data_766d590305e1e38d970c96cb24ebe46b
#
_entry.id   766d590305e1e38d970c96cb24ebe46b
#
_cell.length_a   1.000
_cell.length_b   1.000
_cell.length_c   1.000
_cell.angle_alpha   90.00
_cell.angle_beta   90.00
_cell.angle_gamma   90.00
#
_symmetry.space_group_name_H-M   'P 1'
#
loop_
_entity.id
_entity.type
_entity.pdbx_description
1 polymer ?
#
loop_
_entity_poly.entity_id
_entity_poly.type
_entity_poly.pdbx_seq_one_letter_code
_entity_poly.pdbx_strand_id
1 'polypeptide(L)'
;MSGPLLSVAGASVSFGAFRALTDVSFDVHGGELVALIGPNGAGKTTLLNVLSGEIAPQTGVVRFDGETITGEAPHCVVARGLARTFQAAEPFQQLTVRENVMVGGVAHHRLGLLSSIIGRGAALLDHGKLRREADEHLAAVGLSDLADQSASVLTAGQRRLLSIARVLASGARMLVLDEPGAGLNDLEKRALGDIILSLSRAGKTILFIDHDMPLVSRLARRILVLDQGRIIADGEPAEVRRNPRVLDAYLGRRDAPPQAPKVTRAVAPPLLEIDGLGVNYGGLLALDRVSLGIGRGEIVALVGANGAGKSSLLRAIAGVETCTAEKMMFGQIDLRGIAADQRVASGISLVPEGRALFRSLTVLQNLAAGRYALRRARGFHHVIWRSSAERISFEQRLETVYQLFPVLKERADQLAGTLSGGQQQMVAIGRALMGEPKLLMLDEPSLGLAPQVLTEILRCVERLREQGLTILLVEQNVTAALSIADRGYVLANGRVIAEGPGRTLLQDRNLTEAYLGSSEAGADGTEAGRNVVAINGG
;
A
#
# COMPACT_ATOMS: atom_id res chain seq x y z
N MET A 1 -34.04 15.39 16.31
CA MET A 1 -32.76 14.85 15.82
C MET A 1 -33.04 14.13 14.52
N SER A 2 -32.49 14.57 13.39
CA SER A 2 -32.62 13.85 12.11
C SER A 2 -31.90 12.51 12.25
N GLY A 3 -32.52 11.41 11.74
CA GLY A 3 -31.91 10.09 11.73
C GLY A 3 -30.57 10.06 10.98
N PRO A 4 -29.84 8.94 10.99
CA PRO A 4 -28.58 8.79 10.27
C PRO A 4 -28.81 8.92 8.75
N LEU A 5 -27.87 9.56 8.04
CA LEU A 5 -27.90 9.66 6.59
C LEU A 5 -27.58 8.30 5.95
N LEU A 6 -26.59 7.57 6.51
CA LEU A 6 -26.26 6.19 6.15
C LEU A 6 -26.37 5.32 7.39
N SER A 7 -27.07 4.19 7.28
CA SER A 7 -27.16 3.17 8.34
C SER A 7 -26.84 1.80 7.77
N VAL A 8 -25.92 1.10 8.38
CA VAL A 8 -25.56 -0.29 8.07
C VAL A 8 -25.87 -1.13 9.29
N ALA A 9 -26.70 -2.17 9.14
CA ALA A 9 -27.13 -3.04 10.23
C ALA A 9 -26.88 -4.51 9.86
N GLY A 10 -25.95 -5.16 10.54
CA GLY A 10 -25.68 -6.59 10.45
C GLY A 10 -25.13 -7.08 9.11
N ALA A 11 -24.45 -6.22 8.33
CA ALA A 11 -24.00 -6.57 7.00
C ALA A 11 -22.92 -7.66 7.05
N SER A 12 -23.15 -8.78 6.32
CA SER A 12 -22.19 -9.87 6.20
C SER A 12 -21.98 -10.26 4.73
N VAL A 13 -20.69 -10.51 4.38
CA VAL A 13 -20.29 -10.90 3.02
C VAL A 13 -19.27 -12.03 3.09
N SER A 14 -19.53 -13.09 2.31
CA SER A 14 -18.63 -14.24 2.20
C SER A 14 -18.32 -14.57 0.73
N PHE A 15 -17.08 -14.93 0.44
CA PHE A 15 -16.62 -15.43 -0.85
C PHE A 15 -16.16 -16.89 -0.68
N GLY A 16 -17.04 -17.83 -1.00
CA GLY A 16 -16.82 -19.23 -0.67
C GLY A 16 -16.68 -19.43 0.85
N ALA A 17 -15.58 -20.02 1.29
CA ALA A 17 -15.30 -20.22 2.72
C ALA A 17 -14.74 -18.98 3.43
N PHE A 18 -14.35 -17.94 2.69
CA PHE A 18 -13.76 -16.71 3.25
C PHE A 18 -14.85 -15.71 3.63
N ARG A 19 -14.94 -15.36 4.91
CA ARG A 19 -15.82 -14.29 5.41
C ARG A 19 -15.10 -12.94 5.35
N ALA A 20 -15.51 -12.10 4.41
CA ALA A 20 -14.94 -10.77 4.21
C ALA A 20 -15.55 -9.72 5.15
N LEU A 21 -16.86 -9.84 5.46
CA LEU A 21 -17.56 -9.02 6.46
C LEU A 21 -18.41 -9.93 7.34
N THR A 22 -18.50 -9.61 8.62
CA THR A 22 -19.26 -10.36 9.62
C THR A 22 -19.96 -9.41 10.56
N ASP A 23 -21.29 -9.30 10.44
CA ASP A 23 -22.16 -8.54 11.33
C ASP A 23 -21.70 -7.06 11.50
N VAL A 24 -21.40 -6.40 10.39
CA VAL A 24 -20.93 -5.01 10.38
C VAL A 24 -22.12 -4.08 10.56
N SER A 25 -22.05 -3.25 11.60
CA SER A 25 -23.09 -2.27 11.94
C SER A 25 -22.47 -0.94 12.32
N PHE A 26 -22.94 0.15 11.72
CA PHE A 26 -22.58 1.53 12.04
C PHE A 26 -23.54 2.51 11.37
N ASP A 27 -23.58 3.74 11.88
CA ASP A 27 -24.36 4.85 11.33
C ASP A 27 -23.42 6.00 10.96
N VAL A 28 -23.79 6.80 9.94
CA VAL A 28 -23.14 8.08 9.59
C VAL A 28 -24.20 9.15 9.49
N HIS A 29 -24.02 10.24 10.22
CA HIS A 29 -24.94 11.37 10.23
C HIS A 29 -24.61 12.41 9.14
N GLY A 30 -25.61 13.21 8.76
CA GLY A 30 -25.43 14.28 7.78
C GLY A 30 -24.35 15.27 8.22
N GLY A 31 -23.40 15.60 7.32
CA GLY A 31 -22.28 16.52 7.58
C GLY A 31 -21.10 15.91 8.35
N GLU A 32 -21.15 14.62 8.74
CA GLU A 32 -20.00 13.97 9.38
C GLU A 32 -18.85 13.72 8.38
N LEU A 33 -17.63 13.84 8.88
CA LEU A 33 -16.39 13.41 8.22
C LEU A 33 -15.82 12.23 9.00
N VAL A 34 -16.06 11.03 8.48
CA VAL A 34 -15.73 9.75 9.11
C VAL A 34 -14.61 9.07 8.34
N ALA A 35 -13.60 8.58 9.05
CA ALA A 35 -12.59 7.71 8.47
C ALA A 35 -12.91 6.24 8.76
N LEU A 36 -12.73 5.37 7.77
CA LEU A 36 -12.73 3.92 7.94
C LEU A 36 -11.30 3.42 7.77
N ILE A 37 -10.71 2.93 8.85
CA ILE A 37 -9.35 2.41 8.86
C ILE A 37 -9.34 0.91 9.20
N GLY A 38 -8.20 0.28 9.06
CA GLY A 38 -7.99 -1.14 9.40
C GLY A 38 -6.84 -1.74 8.61
N PRO A 39 -6.27 -2.86 9.08
CA PRO A 39 -5.17 -3.52 8.37
C PRO A 39 -5.57 -4.00 6.97
N ASN A 40 -4.57 -4.36 6.16
CA ASN A 40 -4.82 -4.93 4.85
C ASN A 40 -5.57 -6.25 4.98
N GLY A 41 -6.58 -6.46 4.12
CA GLY A 41 -7.45 -7.64 4.22
C GLY A 41 -8.56 -7.56 5.27
N ALA A 42 -8.71 -6.45 6.00
CA ALA A 42 -9.75 -6.27 7.02
C ALA A 42 -11.18 -6.26 6.46
N GLY A 43 -11.37 -6.10 5.14
CA GLY A 43 -12.69 -6.05 4.48
C GLY A 43 -13.14 -4.64 4.06
N LYS A 44 -12.27 -3.62 4.17
CA LYS A 44 -12.61 -2.22 3.84
C LYS A 44 -13.18 -2.05 2.43
N THR A 45 -12.49 -2.54 1.42
CA THR A 45 -12.95 -2.48 0.01
C THR A 45 -14.26 -3.23 -0.18
N THR A 46 -14.44 -4.40 0.48
CA THR A 46 -15.70 -5.15 0.44
C THR A 46 -16.85 -4.34 1.03
N LEU A 47 -16.60 -3.64 2.15
CA LEU A 47 -17.62 -2.75 2.73
C LEU A 47 -17.97 -1.61 1.78
N LEU A 48 -16.99 -0.96 1.15
CA LEU A 48 -17.28 0.06 0.13
C LEU A 48 -18.09 -0.49 -1.04
N ASN A 49 -17.78 -1.71 -1.50
CA ASN A 49 -18.52 -2.37 -2.58
C ASN A 49 -19.97 -2.65 -2.18
N VAL A 50 -20.22 -2.96 -0.90
CA VAL A 50 -21.59 -3.09 -0.37
C VAL A 50 -22.31 -1.74 -0.38
N LEU A 51 -21.66 -0.68 0.10
CA LEU A 51 -22.26 0.66 0.16
C LEU A 51 -22.54 1.23 -1.23
N SER A 52 -21.69 0.93 -2.22
CA SER A 52 -21.85 1.41 -3.60
C SER A 52 -22.76 0.53 -4.46
N GLY A 53 -23.29 -0.59 -3.92
CA GLY A 53 -24.18 -1.49 -4.64
C GLY A 53 -23.49 -2.45 -5.62
N GLU A 54 -22.15 -2.55 -5.58
CA GLU A 54 -21.38 -3.50 -6.40
C GLU A 54 -21.50 -4.94 -5.87
N ILE A 55 -21.71 -5.10 -4.56
CA ILE A 55 -21.88 -6.39 -3.89
C ILE A 55 -23.11 -6.31 -2.99
N ALA A 56 -24.04 -7.24 -3.15
CA ALA A 56 -25.14 -7.42 -2.22
C ALA A 56 -24.65 -8.25 -1.01
N PRO A 57 -24.86 -7.79 0.24
CA PRO A 57 -24.56 -8.59 1.43
C PRO A 57 -25.50 -9.80 1.52
N GLN A 58 -25.02 -10.93 2.06
CA GLN A 58 -25.85 -12.10 2.28
C GLN A 58 -26.85 -11.89 3.43
N THR A 59 -26.46 -11.09 4.43
CA THR A 59 -27.33 -10.70 5.55
C THR A 59 -27.13 -9.23 5.88
N GLY A 60 -28.07 -8.65 6.57
CA GLY A 60 -28.04 -7.25 6.99
C GLY A 60 -28.74 -6.31 6.01
N VAL A 61 -28.84 -5.06 6.43
CA VAL A 61 -29.56 -4.00 5.69
C VAL A 61 -28.71 -2.75 5.64
N VAL A 62 -28.64 -2.14 4.46
CA VAL A 62 -28.06 -0.82 4.24
C VAL A 62 -29.18 0.16 3.91
N ARG A 63 -29.25 1.26 4.66
CA ARG A 63 -30.21 2.35 4.43
C ARG A 63 -29.47 3.65 4.16
N PHE A 64 -29.99 4.42 3.22
CA PHE A 64 -29.53 5.76 2.92
C PHE A 64 -30.72 6.72 2.95
N ASP A 65 -30.63 7.74 3.81
CA ASP A 65 -31.72 8.71 4.05
C ASP A 65 -33.04 8.02 4.45
N GLY A 66 -32.93 6.98 5.30
CA GLY A 66 -34.07 6.17 5.75
C GLY A 66 -34.56 5.10 4.76
N GLU A 67 -34.19 5.18 3.49
CA GLU A 67 -34.60 4.22 2.45
C GLU A 67 -33.60 3.07 2.32
N THR A 68 -34.09 1.86 2.09
CA THR A 68 -33.25 0.66 1.91
C THR A 68 -32.60 0.67 0.54
N ILE A 69 -31.27 0.58 0.51
CA ILE A 69 -30.47 0.50 -0.72
C ILE A 69 -29.74 -0.86 -0.86
N THR A 70 -30.03 -1.81 0.02
CA THR A 70 -29.41 -3.14 0.03
C THR A 70 -29.61 -3.86 -1.29
N GLY A 71 -28.52 -4.17 -2.01
CA GLY A 71 -28.57 -4.87 -3.29
C GLY A 71 -29.08 -4.05 -4.48
N GLU A 72 -29.28 -2.74 -4.32
CA GLU A 72 -29.54 -1.86 -5.44
C GLU A 72 -28.31 -1.76 -6.36
N ALA A 73 -28.55 -1.59 -7.66
CA ALA A 73 -27.47 -1.40 -8.62
C ALA A 73 -26.73 -0.06 -8.38
N PRO A 74 -25.41 0.05 -8.68
CA PRO A 74 -24.60 1.22 -8.38
C PRO A 74 -25.18 2.55 -8.89
N HIS A 75 -25.77 2.55 -10.09
CA HIS A 75 -26.37 3.76 -10.65
C HIS A 75 -27.62 4.23 -9.86
N CYS A 76 -28.37 3.30 -9.25
CA CYS A 76 -29.49 3.63 -8.36
C CYS A 76 -29.00 4.25 -7.06
N VAL A 77 -27.93 3.70 -6.47
CA VAL A 77 -27.29 4.22 -5.26
C VAL A 77 -26.78 5.65 -5.49
N VAL A 78 -26.12 5.90 -6.63
CA VAL A 78 -25.68 7.26 -7.03
C VAL A 78 -26.86 8.19 -7.19
N ALA A 79 -27.94 7.76 -7.83
CA ALA A 79 -29.13 8.58 -8.01
C ALA A 79 -29.81 8.96 -6.69
N ARG A 80 -29.62 8.18 -5.61
CA ARG A 80 -30.09 8.53 -4.25
C ARG A 80 -29.18 9.52 -3.52
N GLY A 81 -27.96 9.77 -4.06
CA GLY A 81 -27.03 10.76 -3.53
C GLY A 81 -25.86 10.18 -2.74
N LEU A 82 -25.54 8.88 -2.85
CA LEU A 82 -24.33 8.28 -2.34
C LEU A 82 -23.41 7.95 -3.53
N ALA A 83 -22.26 8.58 -3.62
CA ALA A 83 -21.33 8.35 -4.72
C ALA A 83 -19.90 8.08 -4.21
N ARG A 84 -19.19 7.20 -4.92
CA ARG A 84 -17.85 6.72 -4.55
C ARG A 84 -16.81 7.11 -5.60
N THR A 85 -15.59 7.49 -5.14
CA THR A 85 -14.39 7.51 -5.98
C THR A 85 -13.81 6.11 -6.06
N PHE A 86 -13.30 5.72 -7.22
CA PHE A 86 -12.63 4.42 -7.39
C PHE A 86 -11.12 4.61 -7.34
N GLN A 87 -10.40 3.67 -6.72
CA GLN A 87 -8.95 3.70 -6.55
C GLN A 87 -8.22 3.77 -7.91
N ALA A 88 -8.76 3.09 -8.94
CA ALA A 88 -8.20 2.99 -10.28
C ALA A 88 -9.03 3.72 -11.36
N ALA A 89 -9.91 4.66 -10.98
CA ALA A 89 -10.72 5.38 -11.96
C ALA A 89 -9.84 6.34 -12.79
N GLU A 90 -9.33 5.83 -13.90
CA GLU A 90 -8.67 6.70 -14.87
C GLU A 90 -9.68 7.69 -15.48
N PRO A 91 -9.29 8.94 -15.69
CA PRO A 91 -10.11 9.89 -16.40
C PRO A 91 -10.27 9.46 -17.86
N PHE A 92 -11.31 9.92 -18.52
CA PHE A 92 -11.46 9.81 -19.97
C PHE A 92 -10.39 10.69 -20.62
N GLN A 93 -9.27 10.07 -21.01
CA GLN A 93 -8.05 10.75 -21.46
C GLN A 93 -8.26 11.61 -22.72
N GLN A 94 -9.25 11.26 -23.55
CA GLN A 94 -9.60 11.98 -24.77
C GLN A 94 -10.49 13.21 -24.51
N LEU A 95 -11.06 13.33 -23.31
CA LEU A 95 -11.90 14.44 -22.92
C LEU A 95 -11.07 15.49 -22.15
N THR A 96 -11.54 16.74 -22.21
CA THR A 96 -11.01 17.80 -21.35
C THR A 96 -11.33 17.52 -19.86
N VAL A 97 -10.65 18.22 -18.97
CA VAL A 97 -10.91 18.13 -17.52
C VAL A 97 -12.35 18.51 -17.21
N ARG A 98 -12.88 19.58 -17.83
CA ARG A 98 -14.28 20.00 -17.72
C ARG A 98 -15.24 18.95 -18.21
N GLU A 99 -15.03 18.38 -19.39
CA GLU A 99 -15.91 17.36 -19.95
C GLU A 99 -15.93 16.10 -19.07
N ASN A 100 -14.81 15.74 -18.46
CA ASN A 100 -14.77 14.65 -17.48
C ASN A 100 -15.71 14.91 -16.29
N VAL A 101 -15.77 16.13 -15.79
CA VAL A 101 -16.68 16.51 -14.68
C VAL A 101 -18.13 16.51 -15.17
N MET A 102 -18.38 17.04 -16.36
CA MET A 102 -19.73 17.04 -16.97
C MET A 102 -20.31 15.63 -17.10
N VAL A 103 -19.48 14.62 -17.45
CA VAL A 103 -19.91 13.20 -17.48
C VAL A 103 -20.43 12.76 -16.11
N GLY A 104 -19.80 13.19 -15.00
CA GLY A 104 -20.30 12.92 -13.65
C GLY A 104 -21.70 13.49 -13.39
N GLY A 105 -22.02 14.63 -13.97
CA GLY A 105 -23.30 15.31 -13.82
C GLY A 105 -24.46 14.74 -14.65
N VAL A 106 -24.18 13.94 -15.67
CA VAL A 106 -25.21 13.39 -16.58
C VAL A 106 -26.25 12.54 -15.82
N ALA A 107 -25.86 11.80 -14.80
CA ALA A 107 -26.77 10.98 -14.02
C ALA A 107 -27.77 11.80 -13.20
N HIS A 108 -27.40 13.02 -12.79
CA HIS A 108 -28.26 13.91 -12.01
C HIS A 108 -29.25 14.70 -12.90
N HIS A 109 -28.79 15.07 -14.08
CA HIS A 109 -29.64 15.69 -15.09
C HIS A 109 -30.29 14.56 -15.91
N ARG A 110 -31.52 14.16 -15.57
CA ARG A 110 -32.32 13.22 -16.37
C ARG A 110 -32.49 13.82 -17.77
N LEU A 111 -31.54 13.53 -18.66
CA LEU A 111 -31.71 13.75 -20.09
C LEU A 111 -32.78 12.75 -20.54
N GLY A 112 -34.06 13.11 -20.37
CA GLY A 112 -35.19 12.28 -20.77
C GLY A 112 -35.10 12.03 -22.26
N LEU A 113 -35.41 10.80 -22.70
CA LEU A 113 -35.58 10.46 -24.12
C LEU A 113 -36.49 11.47 -24.88
N LEU A 114 -37.38 12.15 -24.18
CA LEU A 114 -38.22 13.23 -24.70
C LEU A 114 -37.45 14.52 -25.04
N SER A 115 -36.38 14.85 -24.33
CA SER A 115 -35.58 16.05 -24.64
C SER A 115 -34.76 15.87 -25.92
N SER A 116 -34.40 14.64 -26.26
CA SER A 116 -33.74 14.30 -27.53
C SER A 116 -34.68 14.43 -28.74
N ILE A 117 -36.00 14.39 -28.49
CA ILE A 117 -37.04 14.48 -29.54
C ILE A 117 -37.50 15.92 -29.72
N ILE A 118 -37.46 16.77 -28.69
CA ILE A 118 -38.05 18.13 -28.68
C ILE A 118 -37.10 19.22 -29.22
N GLY A 119 -35.90 18.86 -29.65
CA GLY A 119 -35.10 19.76 -30.46
C GLY A 119 -33.86 20.35 -29.77
N ARG A 120 -32.94 20.78 -30.61
CA ARG A 120 -31.58 21.27 -30.28
C ARG A 120 -31.51 22.39 -29.22
N GLY A 121 -32.58 23.11 -28.95
CA GLY A 121 -32.58 24.24 -27.98
C GLY A 121 -32.54 23.78 -26.50
N ALA A 122 -33.31 22.76 -26.13
CA ALA A 122 -33.33 22.24 -24.76
C ALA A 122 -32.01 21.54 -24.39
N ALA A 123 -31.42 20.79 -25.34
CA ALA A 123 -30.12 20.17 -25.19
C ALA A 123 -28.96 21.16 -25.00
N LEU A 124 -29.05 22.34 -25.67
CA LEU A 124 -28.06 23.43 -25.53
C LEU A 124 -28.15 24.14 -24.17
N LEU A 125 -29.35 24.33 -23.63
CA LEU A 125 -29.57 24.91 -22.31
C LEU A 125 -29.09 24.00 -21.19
N ASP A 126 -29.34 22.70 -21.30
CA ASP A 126 -28.83 21.68 -20.36
C ASP A 126 -27.30 21.58 -20.41
N HIS A 127 -26.71 21.65 -21.59
CA HIS A 127 -25.26 21.65 -21.75
C HIS A 127 -24.60 22.89 -21.11
N GLY A 128 -25.23 24.06 -21.24
CA GLY A 128 -24.74 25.30 -20.61
C GLY A 128 -24.84 25.29 -19.09
N LYS A 129 -25.83 24.58 -18.53
CA LYS A 129 -25.98 24.37 -17.09
C LYS A 129 -24.94 23.40 -16.58
N LEU A 130 -24.79 22.23 -17.20
CA LEU A 130 -23.77 21.22 -16.88
C LEU A 130 -22.35 21.80 -16.91
N ARG A 131 -22.07 22.66 -17.89
CA ARG A 131 -20.77 23.32 -17.99
C ARG A 131 -20.51 24.24 -16.80
N ARG A 132 -21.49 25.07 -16.40
CA ARG A 132 -21.34 25.98 -15.23
C ARG A 132 -21.15 25.17 -13.94
N GLU A 133 -21.97 24.16 -13.71
CA GLU A 133 -21.84 23.27 -12.55
C GLU A 133 -20.48 22.57 -12.54
N ALA A 134 -19.99 22.11 -13.69
CA ALA A 134 -18.65 21.53 -13.81
C ALA A 134 -17.56 22.54 -13.43
N ASP A 135 -17.67 23.80 -13.87
CA ASP A 135 -16.72 24.85 -13.51
C ASP A 135 -16.74 25.16 -12.00
N GLU A 136 -17.91 25.16 -11.37
CA GLU A 136 -18.05 25.29 -9.90
C GLU A 136 -17.36 24.12 -9.16
N HIS A 137 -17.54 22.89 -9.62
CA HIS A 137 -16.89 21.72 -9.02
C HIS A 137 -15.38 21.70 -9.25
N LEU A 138 -14.91 22.17 -10.42
CA LEU A 138 -13.48 22.34 -10.68
C LEU A 138 -12.87 23.42 -9.78
N ALA A 139 -13.59 24.52 -9.55
CA ALA A 139 -13.16 25.55 -8.60
C ALA A 139 -13.06 25.01 -7.17
N ALA A 140 -14.04 24.19 -6.75
CA ALA A 140 -14.05 23.56 -5.41
C ALA A 140 -12.84 22.65 -5.15
N VAL A 141 -12.26 22.05 -6.21
CA VAL A 141 -11.07 21.18 -6.10
C VAL A 141 -9.78 21.84 -6.62
N GLY A 142 -9.81 23.12 -6.99
CA GLY A 142 -8.62 23.87 -7.43
C GLY A 142 -8.09 23.47 -8.82
N LEU A 143 -8.97 23.04 -9.74
CA LEU A 143 -8.60 22.64 -11.11
C LEU A 143 -9.14 23.59 -12.19
N SER A 144 -9.60 24.78 -11.84
CA SER A 144 -10.19 25.75 -12.78
C SER A 144 -9.27 26.08 -13.95
N ASP A 145 -7.97 26.30 -13.69
CA ASP A 145 -6.99 26.70 -14.71
C ASP A 145 -6.69 25.58 -15.72
N LEU A 146 -7.08 24.35 -15.40
CA LEU A 146 -6.86 23.16 -16.23
C LEU A 146 -8.14 22.72 -16.96
N ALA A 147 -9.25 23.43 -16.81
CA ALA A 147 -10.58 23.02 -17.25
C ALA A 147 -10.65 22.63 -18.74
N ASP A 148 -9.99 23.37 -19.61
CA ASP A 148 -9.98 23.15 -21.06
C ASP A 148 -8.81 22.29 -21.55
N GLN A 149 -7.94 21.80 -20.64
CA GLN A 149 -6.85 20.91 -20.99
C GLN A 149 -7.33 19.45 -21.07
N SER A 150 -6.63 18.62 -21.86
CA SER A 150 -6.86 17.17 -21.90
C SER A 150 -6.56 16.55 -20.53
N ALA A 151 -7.42 15.64 -20.07
CA ALA A 151 -7.18 14.92 -18.82
C ALA A 151 -5.92 14.03 -18.83
N SER A 152 -5.36 13.74 -20.01
CA SER A 152 -4.13 12.95 -20.16
C SER A 152 -2.89 13.64 -19.60
N VAL A 153 -2.85 14.98 -19.53
CA VAL A 153 -1.69 15.75 -19.06
C VAL A 153 -1.66 15.92 -17.52
N LEU A 154 -2.71 15.50 -16.82
CA LEU A 154 -2.82 15.68 -15.38
C LEU A 154 -1.81 14.82 -14.60
N THR A 155 -1.24 15.39 -13.55
CA THR A 155 -0.46 14.65 -12.55
C THR A 155 -1.34 13.65 -11.79
N ALA A 156 -0.72 12.73 -11.04
CA ALA A 156 -1.46 11.77 -10.20
C ALA A 156 -2.37 12.48 -9.20
N GLY A 157 -1.89 13.53 -8.54
CA GLY A 157 -2.67 14.35 -7.61
C GLY A 157 -3.85 15.04 -8.29
N GLN A 158 -3.62 15.67 -9.45
CA GLN A 158 -4.68 16.34 -10.21
C GLN A 158 -5.75 15.34 -10.71
N ARG A 159 -5.36 14.12 -11.12
CA ARG A 159 -6.33 13.07 -11.48
C ARG A 159 -7.20 12.67 -10.27
N ARG A 160 -6.63 12.64 -9.07
CA ARG A 160 -7.37 12.37 -7.84
C ARG A 160 -8.40 13.47 -7.56
N LEU A 161 -8.00 14.73 -7.67
CA LEU A 161 -8.91 15.87 -7.53
C LEU A 161 -10.01 15.86 -8.59
N LEU A 162 -9.68 15.52 -9.84
CA LEU A 162 -10.66 15.36 -10.91
C LEU A 162 -11.69 14.25 -10.58
N SER A 163 -11.27 13.13 -9.97
CA SER A 163 -12.21 12.08 -9.56
C SER A 163 -13.18 12.57 -8.48
N ILE A 164 -12.71 13.40 -7.54
CA ILE A 164 -13.58 14.04 -6.53
C ILE A 164 -14.57 15.02 -7.22
N ALA A 165 -14.10 15.85 -8.15
CA ALA A 165 -14.98 16.76 -8.88
C ALA A 165 -16.06 16.01 -9.67
N ARG A 166 -15.73 14.87 -10.28
CA ARG A 166 -16.71 14.00 -10.97
C ARG A 166 -17.79 13.48 -10.03
N VAL A 167 -17.39 13.05 -8.82
CA VAL A 167 -18.34 12.58 -7.80
C VAL A 167 -19.20 13.74 -7.27
N LEU A 168 -18.65 14.93 -7.10
CA LEU A 168 -19.41 16.12 -6.72
C LEU A 168 -20.48 16.47 -7.77
N ALA A 169 -20.13 16.38 -9.06
CA ALA A 169 -21.03 16.67 -10.17
C ALA A 169 -22.25 15.72 -10.24
N SER A 170 -22.15 14.50 -9.65
CA SER A 170 -23.30 13.58 -9.56
C SER A 170 -24.40 14.08 -8.60
N GLY A 171 -24.23 15.22 -7.95
CA GLY A 171 -25.17 15.73 -6.96
C GLY A 171 -25.13 15.01 -5.61
N ALA A 172 -24.09 14.21 -5.35
CA ALA A 172 -24.00 13.39 -4.15
C ALA A 172 -24.05 14.22 -2.85
N ARG A 173 -24.86 13.74 -1.90
CA ARG A 173 -24.94 14.25 -0.52
C ARG A 173 -23.90 13.60 0.36
N MET A 174 -23.53 12.35 0.04
CA MET A 174 -22.49 11.59 0.71
C MET A 174 -21.41 11.16 -0.28
N LEU A 175 -20.16 11.48 0.03
CA LEU A 175 -18.98 11.10 -0.73
C LEU A 175 -18.28 9.95 -0.04
N VAL A 176 -17.99 8.89 -0.77
CA VAL A 176 -17.18 7.78 -0.30
C VAL A 176 -15.83 7.84 -1.04
N LEU A 177 -14.76 8.17 -0.32
CA LEU A 177 -13.44 8.37 -0.90
C LEU A 177 -12.54 7.16 -0.57
N ASP A 178 -12.09 6.47 -1.63
CA ASP A 178 -11.27 5.26 -1.51
C ASP A 178 -9.79 5.60 -1.70
N GLU A 179 -9.03 5.59 -0.61
CA GLU A 179 -7.59 5.91 -0.53
C GLU A 179 -7.22 7.20 -1.29
N PRO A 180 -7.85 8.35 -0.96
CA PRO A 180 -7.63 9.57 -1.71
C PRO A 180 -6.20 10.09 -1.63
N GLY A 181 -5.44 9.75 -0.58
CA GLY A 181 -4.04 10.13 -0.36
C GLY A 181 -3.01 9.20 -0.99
N ALA A 182 -3.43 8.06 -1.57
CA ALA A 182 -2.48 7.06 -2.08
C ALA A 182 -1.62 7.59 -3.23
N GLY A 183 -0.30 7.44 -3.11
CA GLY A 183 0.67 7.85 -4.12
C GLY A 183 0.95 9.36 -4.19
N LEU A 184 0.39 10.16 -3.28
CA LEU A 184 0.64 11.59 -3.17
C LEU A 184 1.82 11.89 -2.23
N ASN A 185 2.58 12.94 -2.54
CA ASN A 185 3.57 13.49 -1.61
C ASN A 185 2.89 14.28 -0.47
N ASP A 186 3.65 14.66 0.56
CA ASP A 186 3.10 15.31 1.76
C ASP A 186 2.44 16.67 1.46
N LEU A 187 2.96 17.44 0.50
CA LEU A 187 2.38 18.71 0.09
C LEU A 187 1.03 18.50 -0.61
N GLU A 188 0.97 17.53 -1.52
CA GLU A 188 -0.25 17.15 -2.22
C GLU A 188 -1.30 16.58 -1.25
N LYS A 189 -0.89 15.75 -0.26
CA LYS A 189 -1.78 15.26 0.81
C LYS A 189 -2.36 16.39 1.66
N ARG A 190 -1.53 17.41 1.98
CA ARG A 190 -2.02 18.60 2.70
C ARG A 190 -3.07 19.35 1.90
N ALA A 191 -2.78 19.63 0.63
CA ALA A 191 -3.72 20.32 -0.27
C ALA A 191 -5.03 19.53 -0.45
N LEU A 192 -4.94 18.21 -0.66
CA LEU A 192 -6.11 17.33 -0.71
C LEU A 192 -6.91 17.38 0.60
N GLY A 193 -6.22 17.35 1.74
CA GLY A 193 -6.86 17.44 3.06
C GLY A 193 -7.64 18.76 3.24
N ASP A 194 -7.08 19.88 2.81
CA ASP A 194 -7.76 21.17 2.87
C ASP A 194 -9.03 21.19 2.01
N ILE A 195 -8.99 20.57 0.83
CA ILE A 195 -10.16 20.41 -0.04
C ILE A 195 -11.23 19.54 0.64
N ILE A 196 -10.88 18.38 1.21
CA ILE A 196 -11.82 17.51 1.92
C ILE A 196 -12.47 18.25 3.10
N LEU A 197 -11.68 19.00 3.88
CA LEU A 197 -12.20 19.82 4.98
C LEU A 197 -13.14 20.93 4.49
N SER A 198 -12.83 21.57 3.35
CA SER A 198 -13.70 22.60 2.77
C SER A 198 -15.05 22.02 2.33
N LEU A 199 -15.05 20.84 1.72
CA LEU A 199 -16.26 20.11 1.31
C LEU A 199 -17.11 19.69 2.53
N SER A 200 -16.46 19.21 3.60
CA SER A 200 -17.15 18.89 4.86
C SER A 200 -17.78 20.13 5.49
N ARG A 201 -17.06 21.27 5.52
CA ARG A 201 -17.60 22.56 6.02
C ARG A 201 -18.75 23.09 5.16
N ALA A 202 -18.76 22.75 3.86
CA ALA A 202 -19.87 23.05 2.95
C ALA A 202 -21.08 22.09 3.14
N GLY A 203 -21.07 21.24 4.17
CA GLY A 203 -22.17 20.35 4.54
C GLY A 203 -22.17 18.99 3.83
N LYS A 204 -21.13 18.64 3.08
CA LYS A 204 -21.03 17.29 2.50
C LYS A 204 -20.69 16.28 3.58
N THR A 205 -21.40 15.14 3.56
CA THR A 205 -21.06 13.97 4.39
C THR A 205 -19.98 13.19 3.69
N ILE A 206 -18.91 12.82 4.40
CA ILE A 206 -17.76 12.16 3.79
C ILE A 206 -17.37 10.94 4.62
N LEU A 207 -17.31 9.78 3.97
CA LEU A 207 -16.68 8.57 4.48
C LEU A 207 -15.43 8.33 3.64
N PHE A 208 -14.25 8.31 4.25
CA PHE A 208 -13.03 8.04 3.50
C PHE A 208 -12.25 6.88 4.10
N ILE A 209 -11.63 6.09 3.24
CA ILE A 209 -10.62 5.10 3.64
C ILE A 209 -9.26 5.69 3.35
N ASP A 210 -8.36 5.64 4.31
CA ASP A 210 -6.94 5.86 4.08
C ASP A 210 -6.13 5.08 5.12
N HIS A 211 -4.87 4.78 4.77
CA HIS A 211 -3.92 4.14 5.67
C HIS A 211 -2.88 5.13 6.21
N ASP A 212 -2.91 6.38 5.73
CA ASP A 212 -2.06 7.47 6.20
C ASP A 212 -2.63 8.07 7.49
N MET A 213 -2.15 7.57 8.64
CA MET A 213 -2.64 8.00 9.95
C MET A 213 -2.50 9.50 10.24
N PRO A 214 -1.43 10.19 9.80
CA PRO A 214 -1.35 11.65 9.84
C PRO A 214 -2.50 12.34 9.12
N LEU A 215 -2.83 11.91 7.88
CA LEU A 215 -3.95 12.45 7.12
C LEU A 215 -5.28 12.14 7.82
N VAL A 216 -5.49 10.89 8.24
CA VAL A 216 -6.70 10.45 8.96
C VAL A 216 -6.91 11.28 10.22
N SER A 217 -5.88 11.43 11.07
CA SER A 217 -5.97 12.19 12.33
C SER A 217 -6.23 13.67 12.14
N ARG A 218 -5.76 14.25 11.04
CA ARG A 218 -6.00 15.64 10.67
C ARG A 218 -7.44 15.89 10.21
N LEU A 219 -8.02 14.93 9.48
CA LEU A 219 -9.31 15.09 8.82
C LEU A 219 -10.48 14.58 9.65
N ALA A 220 -10.38 13.35 10.16
CA ALA A 220 -11.50 12.66 10.77
C ALA A 220 -11.84 13.20 12.17
N ARG A 221 -13.13 13.42 12.40
CA ARG A 221 -13.67 13.64 13.75
C ARG A 221 -14.08 12.34 14.42
N ARG A 222 -14.33 11.30 13.63
CA ARG A 222 -14.71 9.97 14.06
C ARG A 222 -14.04 8.93 13.19
N ILE A 223 -13.55 7.88 13.80
CA ILE A 223 -12.85 6.79 13.13
C ILE A 223 -13.57 5.48 13.43
N LEU A 224 -13.91 4.76 12.36
CA LEU A 224 -14.34 3.37 12.39
C LEU A 224 -13.14 2.48 12.11
N VAL A 225 -12.91 1.47 12.94
CA VAL A 225 -11.81 0.51 12.74
C VAL A 225 -12.39 -0.84 12.37
N LEU A 226 -12.06 -1.30 11.17
CA LEU A 226 -12.44 -2.62 10.68
C LEU A 226 -11.25 -3.59 10.83
N ASP A 227 -11.48 -4.74 11.44
CA ASP A 227 -10.53 -5.84 11.49
C ASP A 227 -11.25 -7.18 11.30
N GLN A 228 -10.67 -8.05 10.45
CA GLN A 228 -11.22 -9.38 10.13
C GLN A 228 -12.73 -9.35 9.84
N GLY A 229 -13.18 -8.36 9.09
CA GLY A 229 -14.57 -8.17 8.70
C GLY A 229 -15.50 -7.67 9.80
N ARG A 230 -15.00 -7.19 10.94
CA ARG A 230 -15.80 -6.66 12.07
C ARG A 230 -15.36 -5.25 12.44
N ILE A 231 -16.31 -4.42 12.88
CA ILE A 231 -15.97 -3.13 13.54
C ILE A 231 -15.47 -3.45 14.95
N ILE A 232 -14.22 -3.11 15.22
CA ILE A 232 -13.57 -3.34 16.53
C ILE A 232 -13.47 -2.07 17.38
N ALA A 233 -13.59 -0.90 16.76
CA ALA A 233 -13.66 0.38 17.44
C ALA A 233 -14.42 1.41 16.59
N ASP A 234 -15.08 2.33 17.27
CA ASP A 234 -15.84 3.45 16.73
C ASP A 234 -15.76 4.60 17.73
N GLY A 235 -15.14 5.71 17.37
CA GLY A 235 -14.94 6.83 18.31
C GLY A 235 -14.02 7.92 17.78
N GLU A 236 -13.65 8.83 18.65
CA GLU A 236 -12.73 9.91 18.34
C GLU A 236 -11.29 9.39 18.06
N PRO A 237 -10.51 10.10 17.21
CA PRO A 237 -9.15 9.68 16.87
C PRO A 237 -8.25 9.40 18.08
N ALA A 238 -8.38 10.16 19.16
CA ALA A 238 -7.59 9.99 20.38
C ALA A 238 -7.96 8.72 21.15
N GLU A 239 -9.23 8.35 21.20
CA GLU A 239 -9.74 7.14 21.85
C GLU A 239 -9.35 5.89 21.05
N VAL A 240 -9.57 5.94 19.72
CA VAL A 240 -9.26 4.84 18.80
C VAL A 240 -7.77 4.49 18.87
N ARG A 241 -6.88 5.49 18.90
CA ARG A 241 -5.42 5.26 19.01
C ARG A 241 -5.00 4.56 20.31
N ARG A 242 -5.74 4.74 21.40
CA ARG A 242 -5.44 4.12 22.72
C ARG A 242 -6.16 2.78 22.91
N ASN A 243 -7.04 2.41 22.00
CA ASN A 243 -7.84 1.19 22.13
C ASN A 243 -6.94 -0.05 21.97
N PRO A 244 -6.83 -0.94 23.00
CA PRO A 244 -5.99 -2.12 22.93
C PRO A 244 -6.32 -3.05 21.75
N ARG A 245 -7.61 -3.20 21.39
CA ARG A 245 -8.04 -4.03 20.25
C ARG A 245 -7.54 -3.48 18.92
N VAL A 246 -7.49 -2.15 18.79
CA VAL A 246 -6.95 -1.49 17.59
C VAL A 246 -5.45 -1.69 17.53
N LEU A 247 -4.75 -1.52 18.65
CA LEU A 247 -3.32 -1.79 18.73
C LEU A 247 -3.01 -3.25 18.37
N ASP A 248 -3.76 -4.20 18.90
CA ASP A 248 -3.60 -5.63 18.59
C ASP A 248 -3.90 -5.94 17.10
N ALA A 249 -4.86 -5.26 16.46
CA ALA A 249 -5.18 -5.44 15.06
C ALA A 249 -4.07 -4.96 14.12
N TYR A 250 -3.42 -3.84 14.46
CA TYR A 250 -2.31 -3.28 13.66
C TYR A 250 -0.95 -3.90 13.98
N LEU A 251 -0.72 -4.29 15.24
CA LEU A 251 0.54 -4.86 15.71
C LEU A 251 0.53 -6.39 15.75
N GLY A 252 -0.64 -7.02 15.60
CA GLY A 252 -0.85 -8.47 15.73
C GLY A 252 -1.11 -8.91 17.17
N ARG A 253 -1.93 -9.97 17.35
CA ARG A 253 -2.18 -10.57 18.65
C ARG A 253 -0.88 -11.07 19.28
N ARG A 254 -0.71 -10.84 20.57
CA ARG A 254 0.41 -11.29 21.39
C ARG A 254 0.36 -12.79 21.74
N ASP A 255 -0.13 -13.64 20.85
CA ASP A 255 0.02 -15.08 21.05
C ASP A 255 1.51 -15.40 20.89
N ALA A 256 2.12 -15.88 21.97
CA ALA A 256 3.54 -16.14 22.05
C ALA A 256 3.97 -17.08 20.90
N PRO A 257 4.86 -16.65 19.99
CA PRO A 257 5.36 -17.54 18.97
C PRO A 257 6.20 -18.65 19.61
N PRO A 258 6.27 -19.85 18.97
CA PRO A 258 7.09 -20.94 19.46
C PRO A 258 8.53 -20.47 19.66
N GLN A 259 9.14 -20.92 20.74
CA GLN A 259 10.51 -20.56 21.14
C GLN A 259 11.50 -21.00 20.06
N ALA A 260 11.93 -20.06 19.22
CA ALA A 260 13.10 -20.29 18.39
C ALA A 260 14.36 -20.28 19.25
N PRO A 261 15.34 -21.16 18.99
CA PRO A 261 16.53 -21.30 19.82
C PRO A 261 17.33 -19.98 19.83
N LYS A 262 17.82 -19.61 21.03
CA LYS A 262 18.78 -18.52 21.21
C LYS A 262 20.07 -18.90 20.50
N VAL A 263 20.28 -18.42 19.29
CA VAL A 263 21.59 -18.49 18.66
C VAL A 263 22.31 -17.18 18.97
N THR A 264 23.08 -17.18 20.03
CA THR A 264 24.16 -16.21 20.26
C THR A 264 25.26 -16.50 19.22
N ARG A 265 25.16 -15.89 18.04
CA ARG A 265 26.24 -15.98 17.06
C ARG A 265 27.33 -14.99 17.45
N ALA A 266 28.57 -15.49 17.49
CA ALA A 266 29.78 -14.67 17.57
C ALA A 266 29.75 -13.57 16.50
N VAL A 267 30.23 -12.38 16.83
CA VAL A 267 30.27 -11.18 15.99
C VAL A 267 31.14 -11.46 14.76
N ALA A 268 30.58 -12.06 13.73
CA ALA A 268 31.20 -12.13 12.42
C ALA A 268 31.03 -10.77 11.73
N PRO A 269 32.00 -10.34 10.87
CA PRO A 269 31.86 -9.08 10.15
C PRO A 269 30.55 -9.06 9.34
N PRO A 270 29.84 -7.91 9.31
CA PRO A 270 28.56 -7.80 8.64
C PRO A 270 28.69 -8.12 7.15
N LEU A 271 27.65 -8.72 6.55
CA LEU A 271 27.57 -8.94 5.10
C LEU A 271 27.31 -7.63 4.36
N LEU A 272 26.40 -6.81 4.90
CA LEU A 272 26.12 -5.46 4.40
C LEU A 272 26.36 -4.46 5.54
N GLU A 273 27.10 -3.40 5.24
CA GLU A 273 27.36 -2.31 6.17
C GLU A 273 27.16 -0.98 5.45
N ILE A 274 26.28 -0.16 5.97
CA ILE A 274 25.92 1.14 5.43
C ILE A 274 26.11 2.19 6.51
N ASP A 275 26.75 3.31 6.17
CA ASP A 275 26.87 4.45 7.04
C ASP A 275 26.60 5.75 6.30
N GLY A 276 25.77 6.61 6.92
CA GLY A 276 25.43 7.93 6.42
C GLY A 276 24.70 7.96 5.06
N LEU A 277 23.87 6.96 4.75
CA LEU A 277 23.17 6.89 3.47
C LEU A 277 22.07 7.95 3.37
N GLY A 278 22.11 8.75 2.31
CA GLY A 278 21.13 9.76 1.94
C GLY A 278 20.55 9.54 0.55
N VAL A 279 19.24 9.76 0.39
CA VAL A 279 18.53 9.75 -0.91
C VAL A 279 17.70 11.00 -1.04
N ASN A 280 17.82 11.70 -2.18
CA ASN A 280 17.12 12.95 -2.45
C ASN A 280 16.43 12.90 -3.82
N TYR A 281 15.11 13.15 -3.85
CA TYR A 281 14.30 13.23 -5.06
C TYR A 281 13.95 14.69 -5.36
N GLY A 282 14.77 15.37 -6.16
CA GLY A 282 14.43 16.72 -6.64
C GLY A 282 14.18 17.75 -5.51
N GLY A 283 14.90 17.65 -4.39
CA GLY A 283 14.74 18.52 -3.22
C GLY A 283 13.97 17.87 -2.06
N LEU A 284 13.31 16.73 -2.27
CA LEU A 284 12.70 15.94 -1.20
C LEU A 284 13.69 14.94 -0.65
N LEU A 285 14.09 15.11 0.61
CA LEU A 285 14.99 14.21 1.31
C LEU A 285 14.20 12.96 1.78
N ALA A 286 14.39 11.85 1.06
CA ALA A 286 13.70 10.58 1.37
C ALA A 286 14.45 9.76 2.42
N LEU A 287 15.79 9.85 2.45
CA LEU A 287 16.64 9.25 3.48
C LEU A 287 17.69 10.27 3.93
N ASP A 288 17.87 10.37 5.24
CA ASP A 288 18.79 11.29 5.86
C ASP A 288 19.75 10.55 6.80
N ARG A 289 20.99 10.33 6.32
CA ARG A 289 22.09 9.72 7.06
C ARG A 289 21.75 8.39 7.73
N VAL A 290 21.11 7.49 6.97
CA VAL A 290 20.74 6.16 7.45
C VAL A 290 21.97 5.28 7.58
N SER A 291 22.16 4.68 8.76
CA SER A 291 23.22 3.70 9.03
C SER A 291 22.58 2.38 9.47
N LEU A 292 23.03 1.26 8.91
CA LEU A 292 22.59 -0.08 9.27
C LEU A 292 23.63 -1.15 8.93
N GLY A 293 23.56 -2.27 9.64
CA GLY A 293 24.38 -3.44 9.39
C GLY A 293 23.56 -4.72 9.33
N ILE A 294 23.91 -5.64 8.42
CA ILE A 294 23.25 -6.96 8.27
C ILE A 294 24.29 -8.06 8.38
N GLY A 295 24.14 -8.95 9.35
CA GLY A 295 25.00 -10.12 9.56
C GLY A 295 24.72 -11.21 8.52
N ARG A 296 25.70 -12.15 8.35
CA ARG A 296 25.52 -13.29 7.45
C ARG A 296 24.50 -14.30 8.01
N GLY A 297 23.54 -14.72 7.18
CA GLY A 297 22.49 -15.65 7.54
C GLY A 297 21.53 -15.10 8.59
N GLU A 298 21.40 -13.78 8.67
CA GLU A 298 20.50 -13.05 9.56
C GLU A 298 19.24 -12.63 8.79
N ILE A 299 18.08 -12.68 9.43
CA ILE A 299 16.88 -11.97 8.99
C ILE A 299 16.89 -10.62 9.72
N VAL A 300 17.02 -9.54 8.96
CA VAL A 300 16.84 -8.18 9.48
C VAL A 300 15.54 -7.63 8.97
N ALA A 301 14.67 -7.17 9.87
CA ALA A 301 13.45 -6.47 9.52
C ALA A 301 13.68 -4.96 9.49
N LEU A 302 13.20 -4.30 8.44
CA LEU A 302 13.08 -2.85 8.37
C LEU A 302 11.60 -2.49 8.39
N VAL A 303 11.15 -1.88 9.46
CA VAL A 303 9.76 -1.51 9.67
C VAL A 303 9.61 0.01 9.73
N GLY A 304 8.44 0.52 9.36
CA GLY A 304 8.17 1.96 9.36
C GLY A 304 6.89 2.28 8.61
N ALA A 305 6.31 3.44 8.87
CA ALA A 305 5.11 3.91 8.19
C ALA A 305 5.34 4.05 6.66
N ASN A 306 4.24 4.17 5.91
CA ASN A 306 4.33 4.50 4.48
C ASN A 306 4.96 5.89 4.32
N GLY A 307 5.85 6.01 3.33
CA GLY A 307 6.61 7.25 3.14
C GLY A 307 7.84 7.40 4.04
N ALA A 308 8.11 6.48 4.97
CA ALA A 308 9.28 6.56 5.85
C ALA A 308 10.64 6.40 5.12
N GLY A 309 10.65 6.00 3.84
CA GLY A 309 11.87 5.82 3.04
C GLY A 309 12.31 4.37 2.85
N LYS A 310 11.52 3.37 3.28
CA LYS A 310 11.85 1.94 3.23
C LYS A 310 12.25 1.45 1.83
N SER A 311 11.38 1.65 0.85
CA SER A 311 11.63 1.25 -0.55
C SER A 311 12.77 2.05 -1.19
N SER A 312 12.95 3.32 -0.80
CA SER A 312 14.10 4.14 -1.23
C SER A 312 15.42 3.55 -0.74
N LEU A 313 15.47 3.05 0.50
CA LEU A 313 16.64 2.36 1.03
C LEU A 313 16.96 1.09 0.23
N LEU A 314 15.96 0.25 -0.03
CA LEU A 314 16.16 -0.97 -0.82
C LEU A 314 16.63 -0.67 -2.24
N ARG A 315 16.05 0.34 -2.90
CA ARG A 315 16.44 0.77 -4.25
C ARG A 315 17.87 1.34 -4.27
N ALA A 316 18.26 2.09 -3.24
CA ALA A 316 19.61 2.58 -3.08
C ALA A 316 20.63 1.43 -2.90
N ILE A 317 20.32 0.42 -2.07
CA ILE A 317 21.14 -0.79 -1.90
C ILE A 317 21.22 -1.59 -3.20
N ALA A 318 20.12 -1.70 -3.94
CA ALA A 318 20.08 -2.41 -5.23
C ALA A 318 20.79 -1.64 -6.36
N GLY A 319 21.15 -0.36 -6.18
CA GLY A 319 21.76 0.49 -7.20
C GLY A 319 20.80 0.97 -8.28
N VAL A 320 19.49 0.91 -8.01
CA VAL A 320 18.42 1.41 -8.90
C VAL A 320 18.21 2.90 -8.66
N GLU A 321 18.49 3.38 -7.44
CA GLU A 321 18.36 4.78 -7.05
C GLU A 321 19.71 5.39 -6.73
N THR A 322 19.88 6.66 -7.09
CA THR A 322 21.09 7.42 -6.75
C THR A 322 21.08 7.78 -5.28
N CYS A 323 22.20 7.56 -4.61
CA CYS A 323 22.35 7.84 -3.19
C CYS A 323 23.75 8.41 -2.89
N THR A 324 23.86 9.08 -1.75
CA THR A 324 25.13 9.43 -1.10
C THR A 324 25.33 8.51 0.10
N ALA A 325 26.54 8.10 0.40
CA ALA A 325 26.86 7.34 1.59
C ALA A 325 28.31 7.56 2.00
N GLU A 326 28.58 7.64 3.29
CA GLU A 326 29.94 7.68 3.84
C GLU A 326 30.60 6.32 3.64
N LYS A 327 29.85 5.23 3.90
CA LYS A 327 30.27 3.85 3.71
C LYS A 327 29.12 3.00 3.16
N MET A 328 29.42 2.11 2.21
CA MET A 328 28.45 1.15 1.69
C MET A 328 29.15 -0.11 1.21
N MET A 329 29.35 -1.06 2.14
CA MET A 329 30.14 -2.27 1.91
C MET A 329 29.28 -3.51 1.86
N PHE A 330 29.50 -4.37 0.86
CA PHE A 330 28.92 -5.70 0.77
C PHE A 330 30.05 -6.74 0.83
N GLY A 331 30.28 -7.29 1.99
CA GLY A 331 31.49 -8.04 2.29
C GLY A 331 32.73 -7.16 2.12
N GLN A 332 33.53 -7.45 1.09
CA GLN A 332 34.72 -6.66 0.75
C GLN A 332 34.51 -5.71 -0.42
N ILE A 333 33.29 -5.64 -0.96
CA ILE A 333 32.97 -4.83 -2.16
C ILE A 333 32.39 -3.50 -1.70
N ASP A 334 33.00 -2.39 -2.11
CA ASP A 334 32.39 -1.06 -1.96
C ASP A 334 31.33 -0.87 -3.05
N LEU A 335 30.07 -0.74 -2.64
CA LEU A 335 28.94 -0.61 -3.55
C LEU A 335 28.76 0.79 -4.16
N ARG A 336 29.49 1.80 -3.66
CA ARG A 336 29.40 3.15 -4.19
C ARG A 336 29.92 3.20 -5.63
N GLY A 337 29.09 3.72 -6.54
CA GLY A 337 29.41 3.77 -7.97
C GLY A 337 29.25 2.45 -8.74
N ILE A 338 28.88 1.34 -8.05
CA ILE A 338 28.61 0.06 -8.73
C ILE A 338 27.19 0.05 -9.30
N ALA A 339 27.05 -0.28 -10.58
CA ALA A 339 25.77 -0.37 -11.27
C ALA A 339 24.91 -1.53 -10.76
N ALA A 340 23.58 -1.42 -10.91
CA ALA A 340 22.61 -2.38 -10.37
C ALA A 340 22.85 -3.83 -10.87
N ASP A 341 23.17 -4.02 -12.14
CA ASP A 341 23.45 -5.35 -12.71
C ASP A 341 24.69 -6.01 -12.10
N GLN A 342 25.71 -5.22 -11.78
CA GLN A 342 26.94 -5.68 -11.10
C GLN A 342 26.65 -6.02 -9.62
N ARG A 343 25.76 -5.27 -8.94
CA ARG A 343 25.32 -5.60 -7.57
C ARG A 343 24.54 -6.90 -7.54
N VAL A 344 23.66 -7.15 -8.52
CA VAL A 344 22.99 -8.44 -8.66
C VAL A 344 24.01 -9.57 -8.90
N ALA A 345 25.01 -9.34 -9.76
CA ALA A 345 26.08 -10.32 -10.02
C ALA A 345 26.94 -10.61 -8.78
N SER A 346 27.09 -9.65 -7.85
CA SER A 346 27.79 -9.86 -6.58
C SER A 346 26.97 -10.61 -5.53
N GLY A 347 25.67 -10.80 -5.77
CA GLY A 347 24.77 -11.61 -4.94
C GLY A 347 23.73 -10.79 -4.16
N ILE A 348 23.40 -9.56 -4.59
CA ILE A 348 22.29 -8.77 -4.03
C ILE A 348 21.07 -8.93 -4.94
N SER A 349 19.95 -9.42 -4.41
CA SER A 349 18.68 -9.53 -5.15
C SER A 349 17.57 -8.78 -4.45
N LEU A 350 16.78 -8.03 -5.22
CA LEU A 350 15.62 -7.29 -4.74
C LEU A 350 14.33 -7.87 -5.35
N VAL A 351 13.38 -8.21 -4.50
CA VAL A 351 11.97 -8.43 -4.86
C VAL A 351 11.23 -7.13 -4.53
N PRO A 352 10.90 -6.31 -5.52
CA PRO A 352 10.28 -5.01 -5.30
C PRO A 352 8.80 -5.14 -4.94
N GLU A 353 8.24 -4.10 -4.33
CA GLU A 353 6.81 -3.90 -4.21
C GLU A 353 6.12 -4.06 -5.58
N GLY A 354 4.95 -4.67 -5.65
CA GLY A 354 4.25 -4.91 -6.91
C GLY A 354 4.82 -6.04 -7.77
N ARG A 355 5.81 -6.82 -7.25
CA ARG A 355 6.34 -8.09 -7.80
C ARG A 355 7.13 -7.95 -9.10
N ALA A 356 6.90 -6.93 -9.91
CA ALA A 356 7.54 -6.63 -11.20
C ALA A 356 7.71 -7.88 -12.10
N LEU A 357 6.64 -8.69 -12.27
CA LEU A 357 6.65 -9.87 -13.13
C LEU A 357 6.47 -9.49 -14.60
N PHE A 358 7.07 -10.27 -15.47
CA PHE A 358 6.77 -10.26 -16.89
C PHE A 358 5.44 -11.01 -17.11
N ARG A 359 4.32 -10.29 -17.09
CA ARG A 359 2.96 -10.86 -17.09
C ARG A 359 2.64 -11.70 -18.32
N SER A 360 3.24 -11.37 -19.47
CA SER A 360 3.10 -12.08 -20.75
C SER A 360 4.02 -13.30 -20.89
N LEU A 361 4.92 -13.51 -19.94
CA LEU A 361 5.79 -14.69 -19.90
C LEU A 361 5.22 -15.74 -18.96
N THR A 362 5.58 -17.02 -19.20
CA THR A 362 5.19 -18.13 -18.32
C THR A 362 5.92 -18.05 -16.98
N VAL A 363 5.47 -18.86 -16.01
CA VAL A 363 6.16 -19.03 -14.72
C VAL A 363 7.61 -19.44 -14.94
N LEU A 364 7.86 -20.46 -15.76
CA LEU A 364 9.20 -20.95 -16.05
C LEU A 364 10.09 -19.89 -16.71
N GLN A 365 9.53 -19.11 -17.66
CA GLN A 365 10.26 -18.01 -18.29
C GLN A 365 10.60 -16.89 -17.33
N ASN A 366 9.69 -16.54 -16.41
CA ASN A 366 9.98 -15.58 -15.34
C ASN A 366 11.10 -16.07 -14.42
N LEU A 367 11.08 -17.35 -14.01
CA LEU A 367 12.14 -17.94 -13.20
C LEU A 367 13.49 -17.92 -13.94
N ALA A 368 13.50 -18.29 -15.22
CA ALA A 368 14.71 -18.28 -16.06
C ALA A 368 15.32 -16.87 -16.19
N ALA A 369 14.49 -15.83 -16.25
CA ALA A 369 14.95 -14.44 -16.31
C ALA A 369 15.78 -14.04 -15.07
N GLY A 370 15.56 -14.66 -13.91
CA GLY A 370 16.34 -14.41 -12.68
C GLY A 370 17.85 -14.70 -12.81
N ARG A 371 18.27 -15.49 -13.79
CA ARG A 371 19.69 -15.77 -14.03
C ARG A 371 20.39 -14.82 -15.01
N TYR A 372 19.63 -13.88 -15.58
CA TYR A 372 20.17 -13.02 -16.63
C TYR A 372 21.42 -12.24 -16.20
N ALA A 373 21.43 -11.64 -15.02
CA ALA A 373 22.55 -10.85 -14.54
C ALA A 373 23.82 -11.70 -14.30
N LEU A 374 23.68 -12.92 -13.76
CA LEU A 374 24.79 -13.85 -13.57
C LEU A 374 25.42 -14.29 -14.91
N ARG A 375 24.60 -14.53 -15.92
CA ARG A 375 25.05 -14.90 -17.26
C ARG A 375 25.81 -13.76 -17.92
N ARG A 376 25.29 -12.53 -17.84
CA ARG A 376 25.95 -11.34 -18.38
C ARG A 376 27.30 -11.08 -17.70
N ALA A 377 27.39 -11.20 -16.39
CA ALA A 377 28.64 -11.03 -15.64
C ALA A 377 29.70 -12.09 -16.02
N ARG A 378 29.30 -13.28 -16.46
CA ARG A 378 30.18 -14.34 -16.97
C ARG A 378 30.48 -14.21 -18.48
N GLY A 379 30.11 -13.09 -19.13
CA GLY A 379 30.37 -12.83 -20.55
C GLY A 379 29.38 -13.53 -21.51
N PHE A 380 28.25 -14.02 -21.03
CA PHE A 380 27.25 -14.70 -21.85
C PHE A 380 26.17 -13.72 -22.31
N HIS A 381 26.15 -13.37 -23.60
CA HIS A 381 25.18 -12.44 -24.20
C HIS A 381 23.95 -13.11 -24.84
N HIS A 382 23.88 -14.45 -24.87
CA HIS A 382 22.79 -15.20 -25.50
C HIS A 382 21.99 -16.04 -24.49
N VAL A 383 20.68 -16.20 -24.75
CA VAL A 383 19.73 -16.96 -23.91
C VAL A 383 19.95 -18.48 -24.03
N ILE A 384 20.74 -18.97 -24.99
CA ILE A 384 20.93 -20.38 -25.29
C ILE A 384 22.01 -20.98 -24.36
N TRP A 385 21.72 -22.17 -23.79
CA TRP A 385 22.64 -22.94 -22.96
C TRP A 385 23.90 -23.33 -23.75
N ARG A 386 25.08 -22.91 -23.31
CA ARG A 386 26.35 -23.22 -23.99
C ARG A 386 27.04 -24.48 -23.43
N SER A 387 26.67 -24.94 -22.23
CA SER A 387 27.26 -26.16 -21.64
C SER A 387 26.24 -26.99 -20.88
N SER A 388 26.50 -28.30 -20.80
CA SER A 388 25.73 -29.23 -19.99
C SER A 388 25.74 -28.85 -18.50
N ALA A 389 26.86 -28.30 -18.00
CA ALA A 389 27.03 -27.86 -16.62
C ALA A 389 26.09 -26.67 -16.27
N GLU A 390 25.91 -25.72 -17.19
CA GLU A 390 24.97 -24.62 -16.98
C GLU A 390 23.52 -25.10 -16.92
N ARG A 391 23.16 -26.05 -17.76
CA ARG A 391 21.83 -26.65 -17.75
C ARG A 391 21.56 -27.39 -16.45
N ILE A 392 22.51 -28.21 -16.00
CA ILE A 392 22.41 -28.93 -14.73
C ILE A 392 22.26 -27.96 -13.56
N SER A 393 23.09 -26.89 -13.51
CA SER A 393 22.98 -25.86 -12.48
C SER A 393 21.62 -25.14 -12.49
N PHE A 394 21.04 -24.88 -13.65
CA PHE A 394 19.71 -24.30 -13.76
C PHE A 394 18.63 -25.25 -13.24
N GLU A 395 18.64 -26.51 -13.70
CA GLU A 395 17.67 -27.53 -13.30
C GLU A 395 17.70 -27.78 -11.78
N GLN A 396 18.89 -27.82 -11.18
CA GLN A 396 19.05 -27.95 -9.73
C GLN A 396 18.44 -26.76 -8.97
N ARG A 397 18.67 -25.53 -9.44
CA ARG A 397 18.09 -24.33 -8.83
C ARG A 397 16.59 -24.26 -9.01
N LEU A 398 16.12 -24.62 -10.20
CA LEU A 398 14.70 -24.67 -10.49
C LEU A 398 13.98 -25.66 -9.56
N GLU A 399 14.58 -26.84 -9.34
CA GLU A 399 14.03 -27.84 -8.42
C GLU A 399 14.03 -27.32 -6.98
N THR A 400 15.07 -26.59 -6.54
CA THR A 400 15.07 -25.92 -5.23
C THR A 400 13.90 -24.93 -5.08
N VAL A 401 13.64 -24.13 -6.11
CA VAL A 401 12.49 -23.20 -6.12
C VAL A 401 11.16 -23.97 -6.09
N TYR A 402 11.05 -25.08 -6.80
CA TYR A 402 9.85 -25.90 -6.81
C TYR A 402 9.62 -26.64 -5.48
N GLN A 403 10.69 -27.00 -4.76
CA GLN A 403 10.58 -27.56 -3.40
C GLN A 403 10.08 -26.50 -2.39
N LEU A 404 10.44 -25.24 -2.57
CA LEU A 404 9.92 -24.14 -1.77
C LEU A 404 8.47 -23.81 -2.13
N PHE A 405 8.14 -23.83 -3.42
CA PHE A 405 6.85 -23.47 -3.97
C PHE A 405 6.33 -24.51 -4.98
N PRO A 406 5.79 -25.66 -4.51
CA PRO A 406 5.37 -26.77 -5.40
C PRO A 406 4.35 -26.34 -6.47
N VAL A 407 3.46 -25.40 -6.14
CA VAL A 407 2.46 -24.85 -7.07
C VAL A 407 3.06 -24.25 -8.32
N LEU A 408 4.30 -23.76 -8.27
CA LEU A 408 4.98 -23.18 -9.44
C LEU A 408 5.41 -24.25 -10.44
N LYS A 409 5.68 -25.48 -9.99
CA LYS A 409 5.98 -26.63 -10.85
C LYS A 409 4.74 -27.06 -11.64
N GLU A 410 3.59 -27.14 -10.95
CA GLU A 410 2.30 -27.49 -11.56
C GLU A 410 1.85 -26.47 -12.60
N ARG A 411 2.27 -25.21 -12.47
CA ARG A 411 1.87 -24.06 -13.29
C ARG A 411 3.01 -23.49 -14.12
N ALA A 412 4.08 -24.30 -14.39
CA ALA A 412 5.29 -23.84 -15.05
C ALA A 412 5.04 -23.15 -16.40
N ASP A 413 4.08 -23.66 -17.18
CA ASP A 413 3.73 -23.17 -18.50
C ASP A 413 2.59 -22.11 -18.49
N GLN A 414 2.01 -21.82 -17.31
CA GLN A 414 0.97 -20.81 -17.19
C GLN A 414 1.54 -19.40 -17.24
N LEU A 415 0.83 -18.45 -17.90
CA LEU A 415 1.23 -17.04 -17.92
C LEU A 415 1.20 -16.44 -16.52
N ALA A 416 2.28 -15.78 -16.12
CA ALA A 416 2.40 -15.21 -14.78
C ALA A 416 1.32 -14.16 -14.46
N GLY A 417 0.81 -13.46 -15.48
CA GLY A 417 -0.26 -12.48 -15.33
C GLY A 417 -1.61 -13.07 -14.91
N THR A 418 -1.83 -14.38 -15.10
CA THR A 418 -3.10 -15.08 -14.79
C THR A 418 -3.10 -15.77 -13.42
N LEU A 419 -1.99 -15.73 -12.71
CA LEU A 419 -1.84 -16.30 -11.37
C LEU A 419 -2.52 -15.43 -10.31
N SER A 420 -2.91 -16.05 -9.17
CA SER A 420 -3.34 -15.30 -7.99
C SER A 420 -2.20 -14.42 -7.44
N GLY A 421 -2.56 -13.38 -6.66
CA GLY A 421 -1.56 -12.48 -6.07
C GLY A 421 -0.49 -13.20 -5.25
N GLY A 422 -0.86 -14.22 -4.47
CA GLY A 422 0.11 -15.02 -3.71
C GLY A 422 1.03 -15.84 -4.59
N GLN A 423 0.50 -16.47 -5.63
CA GLN A 423 1.31 -17.24 -6.59
C GLN A 423 2.27 -16.32 -7.38
N GLN A 424 1.83 -15.13 -7.74
CA GLN A 424 2.70 -14.12 -8.34
C GLN A 424 3.85 -13.73 -7.42
N GLN A 425 3.61 -13.62 -6.11
CA GLN A 425 4.64 -13.33 -5.11
C GLN A 425 5.66 -14.48 -5.02
N MET A 426 5.18 -15.73 -5.03
CA MET A 426 6.04 -16.91 -5.08
C MET A 426 6.93 -16.93 -6.33
N VAL A 427 6.39 -16.56 -7.50
CA VAL A 427 7.18 -16.42 -8.74
C VAL A 427 8.25 -15.33 -8.59
N ALA A 428 7.92 -14.17 -7.98
CA ALA A 428 8.87 -13.08 -7.80
C ALA A 428 10.03 -13.47 -6.88
N ILE A 429 9.73 -14.15 -5.75
CA ILE A 429 10.75 -14.68 -4.83
C ILE A 429 11.56 -15.77 -5.53
N GLY A 430 10.90 -16.72 -6.20
CA GLY A 430 11.57 -17.79 -6.95
C GLY A 430 12.52 -17.23 -8.01
N ARG A 431 12.12 -16.20 -8.76
CA ARG A 431 12.96 -15.52 -9.74
C ARG A 431 14.21 -14.90 -9.10
N ALA A 432 14.07 -14.27 -7.94
CA ALA A 432 15.21 -13.72 -7.20
C ALA A 432 16.17 -14.81 -6.74
N LEU A 433 15.66 -15.95 -6.28
CA LEU A 433 16.45 -17.12 -5.83
C LEU A 433 17.22 -17.78 -6.97
N MET A 434 16.70 -17.76 -8.21
CA MET A 434 17.43 -18.24 -9.39
C MET A 434 18.73 -17.49 -9.64
N GLY A 435 18.86 -16.25 -9.14
CA GLY A 435 20.08 -15.43 -9.16
C GLY A 435 21.15 -15.82 -8.14
N GLU A 436 20.95 -16.86 -7.34
CA GLU A 436 21.89 -17.29 -6.28
C GLU A 436 22.30 -16.17 -5.31
N PRO A 437 21.32 -15.45 -4.71
CA PRO A 437 21.65 -14.30 -3.87
C PRO A 437 22.38 -14.71 -2.59
N LYS A 438 23.27 -13.82 -2.12
CA LYS A 438 23.84 -13.85 -0.76
C LYS A 438 23.01 -12.99 0.19
N LEU A 439 22.37 -11.93 -0.38
CA LEU A 439 21.42 -11.07 0.28
C LEU A 439 20.13 -10.99 -0.55
N LEU A 440 19.03 -11.44 0.02
CA LEU A 440 17.69 -11.32 -0.54
C LEU A 440 16.97 -10.14 0.16
N MET A 441 16.57 -9.16 -0.61
CA MET A 441 15.79 -8.03 -0.12
C MET A 441 14.35 -8.17 -0.59
N LEU A 442 13.39 -8.09 0.34
CA LEU A 442 11.96 -8.23 0.10
C LEU A 442 11.25 -6.93 0.48
N ASP A 443 10.62 -6.27 -0.49
CA ASP A 443 9.90 -5.02 -0.30
C ASP A 443 8.38 -5.29 -0.20
N GLU A 444 7.85 -5.21 1.02
CA GLU A 444 6.45 -5.43 1.37
C GLU A 444 5.85 -6.71 0.71
N PRO A 445 6.48 -7.88 0.90
CA PRO A 445 6.05 -9.11 0.23
C PRO A 445 4.64 -9.56 0.63
N SER A 446 4.09 -9.05 1.72
CA SER A 446 2.75 -9.36 2.22
C SER A 446 1.64 -8.51 1.59
N LEU A 447 1.98 -7.44 0.88
CA LEU A 447 1.01 -6.46 0.42
C LEU A 447 -0.07 -7.08 -0.49
N GLY A 448 -1.34 -6.90 -0.09
CA GLY A 448 -2.49 -7.39 -0.85
C GLY A 448 -2.65 -8.92 -0.86
N LEU A 449 -2.04 -9.64 0.09
CA LEU A 449 -2.14 -11.09 0.22
C LEU A 449 -3.12 -11.50 1.32
N ALA A 450 -3.76 -12.67 1.10
CA ALA A 450 -4.57 -13.30 2.13
C ALA A 450 -3.67 -13.78 3.31
N PRO A 451 -4.16 -13.78 4.56
CA PRO A 451 -3.37 -14.14 5.75
C PRO A 451 -2.67 -15.51 5.67
N GLN A 452 -3.32 -16.48 5.04
CA GLN A 452 -2.74 -17.82 4.85
C GLN A 452 -1.50 -17.79 3.95
N VAL A 453 -1.55 -17.01 2.86
CA VAL A 453 -0.43 -16.84 1.93
C VAL A 453 0.72 -16.09 2.58
N LEU A 454 0.40 -15.06 3.39
CA LEU A 454 1.40 -14.36 4.20
C LEU A 454 2.18 -15.34 5.09
N THR A 455 1.45 -16.20 5.83
CA THR A 455 2.08 -17.21 6.70
C THR A 455 2.99 -18.15 5.92
N GLU A 456 2.59 -18.55 4.71
CA GLU A 456 3.40 -19.41 3.84
C GLU A 456 4.69 -18.71 3.37
N ILE A 457 4.61 -17.43 3.00
CA ILE A 457 5.77 -16.62 2.60
C ILE A 457 6.72 -16.43 3.77
N LEU A 458 6.22 -16.11 4.97
CA LEU A 458 7.07 -15.95 6.16
C LEU A 458 7.79 -17.25 6.53
N ARG A 459 7.10 -18.38 6.47
CA ARG A 459 7.74 -19.71 6.65
C ARG A 459 8.80 -19.99 5.59
N CYS A 460 8.57 -19.58 4.34
CA CYS A 460 9.59 -19.68 3.29
C CYS A 460 10.82 -18.84 3.63
N VAL A 461 10.64 -17.61 4.11
CA VAL A 461 11.73 -16.72 4.55
C VAL A 461 12.55 -17.37 5.67
N GLU A 462 11.90 -17.97 6.68
CA GLU A 462 12.58 -18.70 7.76
C GLU A 462 13.39 -19.88 7.24
N ARG A 463 12.82 -20.71 6.35
CA ARG A 463 13.53 -21.83 5.71
C ARG A 463 14.75 -21.37 4.90
N LEU A 464 14.64 -20.26 4.16
CA LEU A 464 15.76 -19.70 3.41
C LEU A 464 16.89 -19.25 4.35
N ARG A 465 16.55 -18.63 5.47
CA ARG A 465 17.52 -18.27 6.52
C ARG A 465 18.20 -19.50 7.13
N GLU A 466 17.46 -20.57 7.41
CA GLU A 466 18.01 -21.85 7.91
C GLU A 466 19.02 -22.46 6.91
N GLN A 467 18.83 -22.22 5.61
CA GLN A 467 19.77 -22.59 4.56
C GLN A 467 20.99 -21.65 4.45
N GLY A 468 21.08 -20.63 5.34
CA GLY A 468 22.19 -19.69 5.41
C GLY A 468 22.03 -18.42 4.55
N LEU A 469 20.87 -18.20 3.92
CA LEU A 469 20.61 -16.99 3.17
C LEU A 469 20.43 -15.79 4.13
N THR A 470 21.05 -14.66 3.80
CA THR A 470 20.85 -13.40 4.50
C THR A 470 19.65 -12.68 3.91
N ILE A 471 18.76 -12.13 4.75
CA ILE A 471 17.51 -11.54 4.30
C ILE A 471 17.30 -10.18 4.94
N LEU A 472 16.98 -9.16 4.11
CA LEU A 472 16.44 -7.88 4.54
C LEU A 472 14.95 -7.85 4.18
N LEU A 473 14.10 -7.93 5.19
CA LEU A 473 12.64 -7.94 5.06
C LEU A 473 12.09 -6.56 5.39
N VAL A 474 11.52 -5.91 4.41
CA VAL A 474 10.78 -4.65 4.60
C VAL A 474 9.31 -4.94 4.64
N GLU A 475 8.64 -4.52 5.70
CA GLU A 475 7.23 -4.78 5.92
C GLU A 475 6.52 -3.60 6.61
N GLN A 476 5.25 -3.46 6.30
CA GLN A 476 4.35 -2.57 7.03
C GLN A 476 3.77 -3.27 8.27
N ASN A 477 3.57 -4.58 8.21
CA ASN A 477 3.13 -5.37 9.36
C ASN A 477 4.31 -5.63 10.29
N VAL A 478 4.46 -4.74 11.29
CA VAL A 478 5.55 -4.75 12.27
C VAL A 478 5.67 -6.09 12.99
N THR A 479 4.53 -6.63 13.46
CA THR A 479 4.50 -7.89 14.20
C THR A 479 4.93 -9.07 13.33
N ALA A 480 4.40 -9.16 12.13
CA ALA A 480 4.76 -10.24 11.20
C ALA A 480 6.26 -10.22 10.88
N ALA A 481 6.83 -9.04 10.60
CA ALA A 481 8.24 -8.90 10.29
C ALA A 481 9.15 -9.18 11.49
N LEU A 482 8.89 -8.50 12.62
CA LEU A 482 9.75 -8.61 13.81
C LEU A 482 9.64 -9.98 14.52
N SER A 483 8.51 -10.71 14.32
CA SER A 483 8.35 -12.06 14.91
C SER A 483 9.35 -13.07 14.38
N ILE A 484 9.75 -12.97 13.11
CA ILE A 484 10.69 -13.87 12.44
C ILE A 484 12.10 -13.29 12.33
N ALA A 485 12.27 -11.98 12.60
CA ALA A 485 13.54 -11.29 12.46
C ALA A 485 14.47 -11.53 13.67
N ASP A 486 15.74 -11.72 13.40
CA ASP A 486 16.80 -11.74 14.42
C ASP A 486 17.00 -10.35 15.01
N ARG A 487 17.04 -9.31 14.13
CA ARG A 487 17.09 -7.87 14.49
C ARG A 487 16.14 -7.06 13.63
N GLY A 488 15.78 -5.88 14.14
CA GLY A 488 14.95 -4.92 13.44
C GLY A 488 15.52 -3.51 13.48
N TYR A 489 15.19 -2.75 12.45
CA TYR A 489 15.37 -1.31 12.37
C TYR A 489 14.02 -0.65 12.19
N VAL A 490 13.77 0.44 12.92
CA VAL A 490 12.57 1.25 12.76
C VAL A 490 12.93 2.53 12.05
N LEU A 491 12.33 2.73 10.88
CA LEU A 491 12.55 3.90 10.04
C LEU A 491 11.36 4.86 10.16
N ALA A 492 11.63 6.13 10.44
CA ALA A 492 10.66 7.20 10.45
C ALA A 492 11.27 8.47 9.84
N ASN A 493 10.52 9.13 8.94
CA ASN A 493 10.92 10.38 8.29
C ASN A 493 12.34 10.32 7.70
N GLY A 494 12.69 9.20 7.05
CA GLY A 494 13.98 9.00 6.42
C GLY A 494 15.14 8.71 7.37
N ARG A 495 14.90 8.50 8.68
CA ARG A 495 15.94 8.23 9.68
C ARG A 495 15.65 6.95 10.46
N VAL A 496 16.69 6.24 10.88
CA VAL A 496 16.56 5.13 11.83
C VAL A 496 16.35 5.73 13.23
N ILE A 497 15.22 5.40 13.85
CA ILE A 497 14.84 5.89 15.18
C ILE A 497 15.05 4.85 16.27
N ALA A 498 15.08 3.57 15.91
CA ALA A 498 15.37 2.48 16.85
C ALA A 498 16.01 1.30 16.12
N GLU A 499 16.84 0.55 16.85
CA GLU A 499 17.48 -0.69 16.44
C GLU A 499 17.50 -1.65 17.64
N GLY A 500 17.32 -2.95 17.40
CA GLY A 500 17.41 -3.95 18.45
C GLY A 500 16.98 -5.33 17.99
N PRO A 501 17.06 -6.36 18.89
CA PRO A 501 16.49 -7.68 18.63
C PRO A 501 15.00 -7.57 18.30
N GLY A 502 14.52 -8.32 17.29
CA GLY A 502 13.14 -8.23 16.81
C GLY A 502 12.11 -8.37 17.94
N ARG A 503 12.33 -9.31 18.87
CA ARG A 503 11.46 -9.53 20.02
C ARG A 503 11.44 -8.36 21.02
N THR A 504 12.58 -7.69 21.24
CA THR A 504 12.67 -6.54 22.14
C THR A 504 11.91 -5.35 21.55
N LEU A 505 12.07 -5.13 20.24
CA LEU A 505 11.35 -4.07 19.54
C LEU A 505 9.83 -4.28 19.53
N LEU A 506 9.35 -5.54 19.47
CA LEU A 506 7.93 -5.87 19.59
C LEU A 506 7.32 -5.52 20.97
N GLN A 507 8.15 -5.46 22.01
CA GLN A 507 7.70 -5.18 23.37
C GLN A 507 7.75 -3.69 23.73
N ASP A 508 8.41 -2.87 22.90
CA ASP A 508 8.58 -1.44 23.16
C ASP A 508 7.30 -0.65 22.83
N ARG A 509 6.67 -0.09 23.88
CA ARG A 509 5.46 0.74 23.75
C ARG A 509 5.70 2.05 23.01
N ASN A 510 6.89 2.63 23.11
CA ASN A 510 7.22 3.90 22.47
C ASN A 510 7.30 3.76 20.94
N LEU A 511 7.71 2.58 20.44
CA LEU A 511 7.69 2.28 18.99
C LEU A 511 6.26 2.22 18.44
N THR A 512 5.32 1.74 19.24
CA THR A 512 3.90 1.69 18.90
C THR A 512 3.33 3.10 18.71
N GLU A 513 3.67 4.03 19.60
CA GLU A 513 3.24 5.43 19.51
C GLU A 513 3.91 6.17 18.37
N ALA A 514 5.19 5.95 18.11
CA ALA A 514 5.92 6.53 16.99
C ALA A 514 5.39 6.03 15.63
N TYR A 515 4.94 4.78 15.57
CA TYR A 515 4.37 4.18 14.34
C TYR A 515 2.95 4.70 14.02
N LEU A 516 2.14 4.95 15.05
CA LEU A 516 0.78 5.48 14.91
C LEU A 516 0.73 7.02 14.78
N GLY A 517 1.88 7.68 14.77
CA GLY A 517 2.03 9.12 14.54
C GLY A 517 1.78 9.96 15.77
N SER A 518 2.83 10.33 16.50
CA SER A 518 2.83 11.50 17.38
C SER A 518 2.90 12.77 16.52
N SER A 519 1.76 13.37 16.21
CA SER A 519 1.74 14.76 15.78
C SER A 519 1.65 15.65 17.03
N GLU A 520 2.82 15.88 17.64
CA GLU A 520 3.08 17.06 18.49
C GLU A 520 4.53 17.00 18.96
N ALA A 521 5.44 17.46 18.09
CA ALA A 521 6.68 18.07 18.53
C ALA A 521 6.76 19.39 17.81
N GLY A 522 6.53 20.45 18.56
CA GLY A 522 6.40 21.81 18.18
C GLY A 522 7.59 22.32 17.35
N ALA A 523 7.28 23.34 16.58
CA ALA A 523 8.22 24.34 16.15
C ALA A 523 8.88 24.96 17.40
N ASP A 524 9.99 24.38 17.81
CA ASP A 524 11.02 25.09 18.56
C ASP A 524 12.37 24.49 18.20
N GLY A 525 13.11 25.29 17.42
CA GLY A 525 14.48 24.98 17.05
C GLY A 525 15.39 25.09 18.27
N THR A 526 15.77 23.93 18.81
CA THR A 526 16.96 23.81 19.62
C THR A 526 17.57 22.43 19.42
N GLU A 527 18.84 22.43 19.16
CA GLU A 527 19.76 21.31 19.01
C GLU A 527 19.49 20.19 20.03
N ALA A 528 19.02 19.04 19.54
CA ALA A 528 19.14 17.79 20.27
C ALA A 528 19.88 16.79 19.36
N GLY A 529 21.21 16.92 19.39
CA GLY A 529 22.10 15.91 18.87
C GLY A 529 22.08 14.66 19.73
N ARG A 530 22.16 13.52 19.04
CA ARG A 530 22.64 12.22 19.52
C ARG A 530 21.90 11.62 20.71
N ASN A 531 20.91 10.79 20.41
CA ASN A 531 20.67 9.60 21.22
C ASN A 531 19.96 8.53 20.36
N VAL A 532 20.76 7.74 19.66
CA VAL A 532 20.33 6.40 19.22
C VAL A 532 20.28 5.57 20.49
N VAL A 533 19.09 5.22 20.96
CA VAL A 533 18.94 4.34 22.12
C VAL A 533 19.23 2.91 21.65
N ALA A 534 20.49 2.47 21.82
CA ALA A 534 20.84 1.07 21.75
C ALA A 534 20.28 0.39 23.01
N ILE A 535 19.23 -0.41 22.86
CA ILE A 535 18.67 -1.22 23.95
C ILE A 535 19.55 -2.46 24.09
N ASN A 536 20.58 -2.35 24.91
CA ASN A 536 21.38 -3.50 25.35
C ASN A 536 20.54 -4.33 26.33
N GLY A 537 20.20 -5.56 25.91
CA GLY A 537 19.63 -6.55 26.82
C GLY A 537 20.67 -7.01 27.83
N GLY A 538 20.44 -6.69 29.12
CA GLY A 538 21.12 -7.32 30.23
C GLY A 538 20.59 -8.73 30.53
#